data_c61d0af9c0fd1a6a1a7e65d895aa1bfe
#
_entry.id   c61d0af9c0fd1a6a1a7e65d895aa1bfe
#
_cell.length_a   1.000
_cell.length_b   1.000
_cell.length_c   1.000
_cell.angle_alpha   90.00
_cell.angle_beta   90.00
_cell.angle_gamma   90.00
#
_symmetry.space_group_name_H-M   'P 1'
#
loop_
_entity.id
_entity.type
_entity.pdbx_description
1 polymer ?
#
loop_
_entity_poly.entity_id
_entity_poly.type
_entity_poly.pdbx_seq_one_letter_code
_entity_poly.pdbx_strand_id
1 'polypeptide(L)'
;MKKILVAVVVALFSINAMAQHEIGAIVGGMNGASYKYWFNDALALQADLAVGLTEAAGKTSVSQYDFTLNPNVEYHWALPVENLKIFAGGGLNFGLCNNLKYGNSNTVAGKFGINAITGLQYDLASVPLALAFDFRPGYGMSFDKNSNTSHFFDWKIAFAVRYKL
;
A
#
# COMPACT_ATOMS: atom_id res chain seq x y z
N MET A 1 -1.69 -14.25 25.32
CA MET A 1 -1.38 -13.51 24.09
C MET A 1 -2.08 -14.07 22.84
N LYS A 2 -2.06 -15.40 22.55
CA LYS A 2 -2.76 -15.98 21.37
C LYS A 2 -4.28 -15.77 21.38
N LYS A 3 -4.93 -15.80 22.55
CA LYS A 3 -6.39 -15.60 22.71
C LYS A 3 -6.82 -14.15 22.44
N ILE A 4 -5.96 -13.17 22.74
CA ILE A 4 -6.23 -11.75 22.49
C ILE A 4 -6.13 -11.47 20.99
N LEU A 5 -5.15 -12.06 20.30
CA LEU A 5 -5.01 -11.95 18.85
C LEU A 5 -6.23 -12.51 18.11
N VAL A 6 -6.73 -13.68 18.54
CA VAL A 6 -7.94 -14.28 17.95
C VAL A 6 -9.17 -13.43 18.25
N ALA A 7 -9.31 -12.87 19.45
CA ALA A 7 -10.43 -11.98 19.80
C ALA A 7 -10.41 -10.68 18.98
N VAL A 8 -9.24 -10.10 18.73
CA VAL A 8 -9.07 -8.91 17.88
C VAL A 8 -9.42 -9.24 16.43
N VAL A 9 -8.97 -10.40 15.91
CA VAL A 9 -9.31 -10.85 14.55
C VAL A 9 -10.81 -11.11 14.43
N VAL A 10 -11.44 -11.80 15.40
CA VAL A 10 -12.89 -12.05 15.39
C VAL A 10 -13.68 -10.75 15.55
N ALA A 11 -13.23 -9.79 16.36
CA ALA A 11 -13.87 -8.49 16.49
C ALA A 11 -13.80 -7.66 15.20
N LEU A 12 -12.72 -7.77 14.43
CA LEU A 12 -12.59 -7.13 13.13
C LEU A 12 -13.54 -7.71 12.06
N PHE A 13 -13.93 -8.99 12.21
CA PHE A 13 -14.89 -9.64 11.30
C PHE A 13 -16.37 -9.54 11.73
N SER A 14 -16.64 -9.09 12.96
CA SER A 14 -18.00 -9.02 13.49
C SER A 14 -18.71 -7.67 13.34
N ILE A 15 -18.11 -6.70 12.69
CA ILE A 15 -18.73 -5.40 12.43
C ILE A 15 -19.55 -5.50 11.14
N ASN A 16 -20.85 -5.46 11.35
CA ASN A 16 -21.93 -5.67 10.39
C ASN A 16 -21.79 -4.98 9.03
N ALA A 17 -21.90 -5.79 8.04
CA ALA A 17 -22.61 -5.76 6.76
C ALA A 17 -23.24 -4.43 6.28
N MET A 18 -22.44 -3.55 5.77
CA MET A 18 -22.70 -2.75 4.58
C MET A 18 -21.36 -2.65 3.87
N ALA A 19 -21.29 -2.89 2.57
CA ALA A 19 -20.11 -2.92 1.70
C ALA A 19 -18.82 -2.21 2.21
N GLN A 20 -18.31 -2.67 3.36
CA GLN A 20 -17.19 -2.05 4.07
C GLN A 20 -15.84 -2.63 3.64
N HIS A 21 -15.89 -3.68 2.83
CA HIS A 21 -14.70 -4.39 2.39
C HIS A 21 -14.57 -4.30 0.87
N GLU A 22 -13.39 -3.93 0.42
CA GLU A 22 -13.03 -3.98 -0.98
C GLU A 22 -11.79 -4.86 -1.14
N ILE A 23 -11.80 -5.78 -2.09
CA ILE A 23 -10.66 -6.63 -2.42
C ILE A 23 -10.37 -6.57 -3.92
N GLY A 24 -9.11 -6.53 -4.28
CA GLY A 24 -8.74 -6.45 -5.69
C GLY A 24 -7.25 -6.49 -5.95
N ALA A 25 -6.87 -5.89 -7.05
CA ALA A 25 -5.49 -5.81 -7.50
C ALA A 25 -5.03 -4.36 -7.63
N ILE A 26 -3.73 -4.17 -7.45
CA ILE A 26 -3.03 -2.91 -7.71
C ILE A 26 -1.92 -3.16 -8.73
N VAL A 27 -1.77 -2.24 -9.68
CA VAL A 27 -0.77 -2.30 -10.75
C VAL A 27 -0.12 -0.95 -10.99
N GLY A 28 1.09 -0.95 -11.54
CA GLY A 28 1.86 0.25 -11.85
C GLY A 28 3.21 0.26 -11.15
N GLY A 29 3.52 1.27 -10.39
CA GLY A 29 4.76 1.35 -9.60
C GLY A 29 4.89 0.26 -8.53
N MET A 30 3.79 -0.44 -8.26
CA MET A 30 3.70 -1.64 -7.43
C MET A 30 2.60 -2.54 -7.98
N ASN A 31 2.79 -3.86 -7.88
CA ASN A 31 1.87 -4.83 -8.46
C ASN A 31 1.53 -5.90 -7.43
N GLY A 32 0.25 -6.13 -7.18
CA GLY A 32 -0.15 -7.11 -6.18
C GLY A 32 -1.61 -7.07 -5.79
N ALA A 33 -1.90 -7.56 -4.58
CA ALA A 33 -3.24 -7.57 -4.01
C ALA A 33 -3.48 -6.29 -3.19
N SER A 34 -4.68 -5.78 -3.28
CA SER A 34 -5.15 -4.61 -2.54
C SER A 34 -6.40 -4.95 -1.77
N TYR A 35 -6.42 -4.59 -0.50
CA TYR A 35 -7.56 -4.71 0.38
C TYR A 35 -7.84 -3.36 1.02
N LYS A 36 -9.12 -2.96 1.06
CA LYS A 36 -9.55 -1.73 1.72
C LYS A 36 -10.72 -2.03 2.65
N TYR A 37 -10.65 -1.48 3.84
CA TYR A 37 -11.71 -1.53 4.85
C TYR A 37 -12.20 -0.11 5.17
N TRP A 38 -13.49 0.11 5.08
CA TRP A 38 -14.12 1.37 5.40
C TRP A 38 -14.63 1.37 6.84
N PHE A 39 -14.11 2.28 7.66
CA PHE A 39 -14.63 2.53 9.01
C PHE A 39 -15.94 3.32 8.98
N ASN A 40 -16.05 4.22 8.00
CA ASN A 40 -17.21 5.03 7.67
C ASN A 40 -17.08 5.55 6.23
N ASP A 41 -17.99 6.39 5.78
CA ASP A 41 -18.05 6.90 4.40
C ASP A 41 -16.81 7.71 3.97
N ALA A 42 -16.02 8.19 4.95
CA ALA A 42 -14.86 9.04 4.70
C ALA A 42 -13.52 8.42 5.11
N LEU A 43 -13.50 7.54 6.12
CA LEU A 43 -12.26 6.98 6.67
C LEU A 43 -12.10 5.53 6.27
N ALA A 44 -10.96 5.19 5.68
CA ALA A 44 -10.63 3.84 5.26
C ALA A 44 -9.21 3.43 5.68
N LEU A 45 -9.03 2.12 5.85
CA LEU A 45 -7.72 1.47 5.96
C LEU A 45 -7.50 0.67 4.69
N GLN A 46 -6.45 0.99 3.96
CA GLN A 46 -6.01 0.22 2.79
C GLN A 46 -4.74 -0.55 3.14
N ALA A 47 -4.66 -1.80 2.73
CA ALA A 47 -3.49 -2.64 2.89
C ALA A 47 -3.15 -3.30 1.55
N ASP A 48 -1.97 -3.01 1.03
CA ASP A 48 -1.51 -3.55 -0.24
C ASP A 48 -0.33 -4.48 -0.01
N LEU A 49 -0.45 -5.71 -0.51
CA LEU A 49 0.62 -6.69 -0.55
C LEU A 49 1.16 -6.73 -1.98
N ALA A 50 2.34 -6.20 -2.19
CA ALA A 50 2.82 -5.93 -3.54
C ALA A 50 4.31 -6.22 -3.75
N VAL A 51 4.64 -6.49 -5.00
CA VAL A 51 6.00 -6.48 -5.56
C VAL A 51 6.17 -5.19 -6.34
N GLY A 52 7.28 -4.52 -6.13
CA GLY A 52 7.59 -3.26 -6.80
C GLY A 52 9.05 -3.15 -7.20
N LEU A 53 9.36 -2.04 -7.85
CA LEU A 53 10.72 -1.60 -8.09
C LEU A 53 10.96 -0.39 -7.20
N THR A 54 12.01 -0.42 -6.40
CA THR A 54 12.46 0.75 -5.63
C THR A 54 13.74 1.28 -6.26
N GLU A 55 13.73 2.55 -6.65
CA GLU A 55 14.94 3.24 -7.09
C GLU A 55 15.71 3.72 -5.86
N ALA A 56 16.97 3.32 -5.76
CA ALA A 56 17.84 3.84 -4.72
C ALA A 56 18.15 5.32 -4.99
N ALA A 57 17.77 6.19 -4.05
CA ALA A 57 18.03 7.62 -4.15
C ALA A 57 19.52 7.91 -4.39
N GLY A 58 19.84 8.53 -5.51
CA GLY A 58 21.14 9.12 -5.80
C GLY A 58 22.16 8.25 -6.50
N LYS A 59 21.84 7.07 -7.02
CA LYS A 59 22.74 6.29 -7.88
C LYS A 59 22.02 5.76 -9.10
N THR A 60 22.58 6.09 -10.25
CA THR A 60 22.19 5.64 -11.58
C THR A 60 22.08 4.11 -11.61
N SER A 61 20.88 3.60 -11.92
CA SER A 61 20.59 2.25 -12.39
C SER A 61 20.84 1.07 -11.44
N VAL A 62 20.12 1.03 -10.31
CA VAL A 62 19.91 -0.26 -9.63
C VAL A 62 18.43 -0.40 -9.30
N SER A 63 17.70 -1.07 -10.17
CA SER A 63 16.34 -1.49 -9.89
C SER A 63 16.37 -2.55 -8.78
N GLN A 64 15.82 -2.23 -7.63
CA GLN A 64 15.66 -3.18 -6.53
C GLN A 64 14.25 -3.76 -6.60
N TYR A 65 14.14 -5.07 -6.62
CA TYR A 65 12.86 -5.73 -6.42
C TYR A 65 12.52 -5.71 -4.94
N ASP A 66 11.34 -5.24 -4.61
CA ASP A 66 10.83 -5.28 -3.25
C ASP A 66 9.51 -6.08 -3.16
N PHE A 67 9.35 -6.76 -2.05
CA PHE A 67 8.08 -7.37 -1.63
C PHE A 67 7.64 -6.67 -0.35
N THR A 68 6.52 -5.97 -0.41
CA THR A 68 6.12 -5.05 0.65
C THR A 68 4.66 -5.21 1.03
N LEU A 69 4.39 -4.99 2.30
CA LEU A 69 3.08 -4.74 2.85
C LEU A 69 2.97 -3.25 3.20
N ASN A 70 1.93 -2.61 2.70
CA ASN A 70 1.73 -1.16 2.79
C ASN A 70 0.36 -0.85 3.41
N PRO A 71 0.22 -0.84 4.75
CA PRO A 71 -0.99 -0.35 5.40
C PRO A 71 -1.01 1.18 5.38
N ASN A 72 -2.14 1.74 4.92
CA ASN A 72 -2.38 3.17 4.81
C ASN A 72 -3.73 3.52 5.42
N VAL A 73 -3.80 4.58 6.17
CA VAL A 73 -5.07 5.19 6.60
C VAL A 73 -5.37 6.34 5.65
N GLU A 74 -6.57 6.36 5.11
CA GLU A 74 -7.00 7.31 4.10
C GLU A 74 -8.27 8.03 4.53
N TYR A 75 -8.32 9.32 4.26
CA TYR A 75 -9.53 10.10 4.39
C TYR A 75 -10.01 10.50 2.98
N HIS A 76 -11.28 10.26 2.71
CA HIS A 76 -11.93 10.47 1.42
C HIS A 76 -12.91 11.63 1.49
N TRP A 77 -12.89 12.49 0.49
CA TRP A 77 -13.85 13.58 0.28
C TRP A 77 -14.63 13.32 -1.00
N ALA A 78 -15.95 13.33 -0.91
CA ALA A 78 -16.81 13.27 -2.08
C ALA A 78 -16.62 14.54 -2.94
N LEU A 79 -16.45 14.39 -4.22
CA LEU A 79 -16.40 15.49 -5.17
C LEU A 79 -17.83 15.80 -5.70
N PRO A 80 -18.06 16.99 -6.30
CA PRO A 80 -19.35 17.35 -6.94
C PRO A 80 -19.70 16.47 -8.14
N VAL A 81 -18.88 15.49 -8.47
CA VAL A 81 -19.10 14.47 -9.50
C VAL A 81 -19.56 13.20 -8.83
N GLU A 82 -20.69 12.67 -9.28
CA GLU A 82 -21.28 11.46 -8.71
C GLU A 82 -20.28 10.29 -8.69
N ASN A 83 -20.21 9.58 -7.57
CA ASN A 83 -19.34 8.43 -7.34
C ASN A 83 -17.82 8.71 -7.41
N LEU A 84 -17.39 9.96 -7.50
CA LEU A 84 -15.99 10.33 -7.51
C LEU A 84 -15.57 10.90 -6.16
N LYS A 85 -14.49 10.34 -5.60
CA LYS A 85 -13.89 10.79 -4.35
C LYS A 85 -12.42 11.11 -4.58
N ILE A 86 -11.93 12.18 -3.96
CA ILE A 86 -10.51 12.41 -3.76
C ILE A 86 -10.13 11.88 -2.38
N PHE A 87 -8.93 11.35 -2.23
CA PHE A 87 -8.45 10.92 -0.93
C PHE A 87 -7.01 11.35 -0.67
N ALA A 88 -6.69 11.47 0.60
CA ALA A 88 -5.33 11.65 1.07
C ALA A 88 -5.14 10.89 2.39
N GLY A 89 -3.91 10.48 2.65
CA GLY A 89 -3.59 9.71 3.82
C GLY A 89 -2.11 9.45 3.98
N GLY A 90 -1.81 8.49 4.82
CA GLY A 90 -0.44 8.06 5.04
C GLY A 90 -0.37 6.70 5.69
N GLY A 91 0.80 6.11 5.66
CA GLY A 91 0.99 4.77 6.19
C GLY A 91 2.44 4.36 6.32
N LEU A 92 2.58 3.07 6.49
CA LEU A 92 3.85 2.39 6.65
C LEU A 92 4.14 1.55 5.41
N ASN A 93 5.41 1.34 5.17
CA ASN A 93 5.90 0.43 4.15
C ASN A 93 6.92 -0.48 4.82
N PHE A 94 6.69 -1.77 4.81
CA PHE A 94 7.62 -2.73 5.36
C PHE A 94 7.65 -4.01 4.54
N GLY A 95 8.82 -4.61 4.45
CA GLY A 95 8.99 -5.80 3.65
C GLY A 95 10.45 -6.20 3.46
N LEU A 96 10.69 -6.84 2.34
CA LEU A 96 12.00 -7.33 1.94
C LEU A 96 12.36 -6.71 0.59
N CYS A 97 13.61 -6.32 0.44
CA CYS A 97 14.15 -5.89 -0.84
C CYS A 97 15.44 -6.64 -1.17
N ASN A 98 15.72 -6.77 -2.45
CA ASN A 98 17.00 -7.30 -2.90
C ASN A 98 17.99 -6.15 -3.02
N ASN A 99 19.01 -6.11 -2.17
CA ASN A 99 20.00 -5.05 -2.17
C ASN A 99 21.12 -5.39 -3.15
N LEU A 100 21.06 -4.79 -4.33
CA LEU A 100 22.12 -4.88 -5.34
C LEU A 100 23.25 -3.88 -5.05
N LYS A 101 23.84 -3.93 -3.86
CA LYS A 101 25.03 -3.15 -3.56
C LYS A 101 26.27 -3.90 -4.07
N TYR A 102 26.94 -3.31 -5.04
CA TYR A 102 28.23 -3.78 -5.60
C TYR A 102 28.22 -5.19 -6.23
N GLY A 103 27.64 -5.30 -7.41
CA GLY A 103 28.20 -6.18 -8.45
C GLY A 103 28.12 -7.70 -8.26
N ASN A 104 27.86 -8.27 -7.10
CA ASN A 104 27.98 -9.72 -6.94
C ASN A 104 27.32 -10.38 -5.73
N SER A 105 26.46 -9.74 -4.96
CA SER A 105 25.75 -10.47 -3.90
C SER A 105 24.28 -10.07 -3.84
N ASN A 106 23.44 -11.03 -4.18
CA ASN A 106 22.00 -11.01 -3.91
C ASN A 106 21.78 -11.08 -2.39
N THR A 107 21.87 -9.97 -1.69
CA THR A 107 21.62 -9.90 -0.27
C THR A 107 20.20 -9.41 -0.05
N VAL A 108 19.38 -10.23 0.58
CA VAL A 108 18.04 -9.83 0.99
C VAL A 108 18.17 -8.91 2.21
N ALA A 109 17.61 -7.71 2.10
CA ALA A 109 17.55 -6.72 3.16
C ALA A 109 16.12 -6.49 3.63
N GLY A 110 15.95 -6.22 4.93
CA GLY A 110 14.70 -5.72 5.46
C GLY A 110 14.46 -4.28 5.00
N LYS A 111 13.21 -3.94 4.70
CA LYS A 111 12.79 -2.60 4.31
C LYS A 111 11.74 -2.09 5.29
N PHE A 112 11.91 -0.85 5.75
CA PHE A 112 10.93 -0.14 6.56
C PHE A 112 10.88 1.33 6.16
N GLY A 113 9.68 1.89 6.04
CA GLY A 113 9.49 3.29 5.69
C GLY A 113 8.10 3.80 6.03
N ILE A 114 7.94 5.09 5.79
CA ILE A 114 6.67 5.79 5.86
C ILE A 114 6.32 6.30 4.47
N ASN A 115 5.04 6.39 4.16
CA ASN A 115 4.57 6.97 2.91
C ASN A 115 3.35 7.86 3.14
N ALA A 116 3.23 8.87 2.31
CA ALA A 116 1.96 9.53 2.07
C ALA A 116 1.24 8.82 0.92
N ILE A 117 -0.07 8.99 0.85
CA ILE A 117 -0.89 8.53 -0.26
C ILE A 117 -1.92 9.60 -0.59
N THR A 118 -2.13 9.84 -1.86
CA THR A 118 -3.22 10.69 -2.35
C THR A 118 -3.69 10.21 -3.70
N GLY A 119 -4.94 10.43 -4.03
CA GLY A 119 -5.47 9.94 -5.30
C GLY A 119 -6.96 10.20 -5.50
N LEU A 120 -7.49 9.54 -6.51
CA LEU A 120 -8.90 9.57 -6.87
C LEU A 120 -9.46 8.15 -6.84
N GLN A 121 -10.67 8.00 -6.33
CA GLN A 121 -11.43 6.76 -6.40
C GLN A 121 -12.76 7.04 -7.09
N TYR A 122 -13.09 6.22 -8.06
CA TYR A 122 -14.37 6.22 -8.77
C TYR A 122 -15.11 4.91 -8.52
N ASP A 123 -16.30 5.01 -7.95
CA ASP A 123 -17.18 3.88 -7.66
C ASP A 123 -18.13 3.68 -8.84
N LEU A 124 -18.07 2.52 -9.54
CA LEU A 124 -18.94 2.27 -10.67
C LEU A 124 -20.40 2.05 -10.18
N ALA A 125 -21.34 2.81 -10.75
CA ALA A 125 -22.74 2.77 -10.33
C ALA A 125 -23.46 1.45 -10.67
N SER A 126 -23.06 0.79 -11.77
CA SER A 126 -23.75 -0.40 -12.29
C SER A 126 -23.17 -1.72 -11.86
N VAL A 127 -21.97 -1.72 -11.26
CA VAL A 127 -21.27 -2.93 -10.81
C VAL A 127 -20.53 -2.64 -9.51
N PRO A 128 -20.38 -3.62 -8.61
CA PRO A 128 -19.72 -3.42 -7.32
C PRO A 128 -18.17 -3.32 -7.47
N LEU A 129 -17.71 -2.42 -8.34
CA LEU A 129 -16.29 -2.18 -8.59
C LEU A 129 -15.91 -0.74 -8.25
N ALA A 130 -14.77 -0.58 -7.61
CA ALA A 130 -14.09 0.67 -7.38
C ALA A 130 -12.79 0.72 -8.18
N LEU A 131 -12.59 1.81 -8.90
CA LEU A 131 -11.34 2.12 -9.60
C LEU A 131 -10.63 3.20 -8.82
N ALA A 132 -9.34 3.03 -8.56
CA ALA A 132 -8.56 4.06 -7.89
C ALA A 132 -7.24 4.30 -8.63
N PHE A 133 -6.84 5.56 -8.63
CA PHE A 133 -5.54 6.01 -9.09
C PHE A 133 -4.87 6.75 -7.93
N ASP A 134 -3.67 6.35 -7.56
CA ASP A 134 -2.97 6.92 -6.43
C ASP A 134 -1.51 7.27 -6.71
N PHE A 135 -1.03 8.27 -5.98
CA PHE A 135 0.35 8.71 -5.92
C PHE A 135 0.87 8.53 -4.50
N ARG A 136 2.03 7.89 -4.34
CA ARG A 136 2.61 7.49 -3.06
C ARG A 136 4.08 7.87 -2.97
N PRO A 137 4.40 9.07 -2.50
CA PRO A 137 5.75 9.41 -2.09
C PRO A 137 6.08 8.73 -0.77
N GLY A 138 7.27 8.14 -0.67
CA GLY A 138 7.72 7.42 0.50
C GLY A 138 9.18 7.68 0.85
N TYR A 139 9.50 7.55 2.12
CA TYR A 139 10.86 7.62 2.64
C TYR A 139 11.08 6.50 3.64
N GLY A 140 12.26 5.88 3.58
CA GLY A 140 12.56 4.78 4.49
C GLY A 140 14.01 4.33 4.48
N MET A 141 14.21 3.20 5.11
CA MET A 141 15.52 2.58 5.30
C MET A 141 15.47 1.10 4.92
N SER A 142 16.55 0.61 4.38
CA SER A 142 16.79 -0.81 4.18
C SER A 142 17.97 -1.26 5.05
N PHE A 143 17.83 -2.43 5.67
CA PHE A 143 18.79 -3.00 6.61
C PHE A 143 19.33 -4.31 6.06
N ASP A 144 20.65 -4.38 5.88
CA ASP A 144 21.35 -5.61 5.49
C ASP A 144 21.89 -6.35 6.73
N LYS A 145 22.11 -7.65 6.61
CA LYS A 145 22.72 -8.51 7.63
C LYS A 145 24.08 -8.00 8.14
N ASN A 146 24.78 -7.21 7.34
CA ASN A 146 26.09 -6.62 7.68
C ASN A 146 25.98 -5.24 8.34
N SER A 147 24.82 -4.87 8.91
CA SER A 147 24.56 -3.60 9.59
C SER A 147 24.69 -2.36 8.70
N ASN A 148 24.70 -2.53 7.39
CA ASN A 148 24.68 -1.40 6.47
C ASN A 148 23.24 -0.90 6.32
N THR A 149 22.98 0.31 6.74
CA THR A 149 21.72 1.02 6.54
C THR A 149 21.81 1.86 5.28
N SER A 150 20.82 1.74 4.41
CA SER A 150 20.69 2.60 3.23
C SER A 150 19.33 3.28 3.28
N HIS A 151 19.30 4.59 3.05
CA HIS A 151 18.07 5.35 2.95
C HIS A 151 17.57 5.32 1.51
N PHE A 152 16.25 5.33 1.35
CA PHE A 152 15.62 5.44 0.05
C PHE A 152 14.52 6.52 0.11
N PHE A 153 14.34 7.17 -1.00
CA PHE A 153 13.16 7.97 -1.30
C PHE A 153 12.56 7.39 -2.56
N ASP A 154 11.31 7.01 -2.50
CA ASP A 154 10.59 6.51 -3.67
C ASP A 154 9.28 7.28 -3.86
N TRP A 155 8.81 7.27 -5.08
CA TRP A 155 7.48 7.73 -5.42
C TRP A 155 6.87 6.71 -6.38
N LYS A 156 5.63 6.37 -6.14
CA LYS A 156 4.93 5.34 -6.91
C LYS A 156 3.61 5.90 -7.40
N ILE A 157 3.29 5.59 -8.63
CA ILE A 157 1.97 5.80 -9.20
C ILE A 157 1.35 4.43 -9.38
N ALA A 158 0.14 4.24 -8.90
CA ALA A 158 -0.54 2.97 -8.97
C ALA A 158 -2.00 3.14 -9.39
N PHE A 159 -2.51 2.10 -10.02
CA PHE A 159 -3.91 1.96 -10.37
C PHE A 159 -4.46 0.71 -9.70
N ALA A 160 -5.60 0.83 -9.02
CA ALA A 160 -6.23 -0.28 -8.36
C ALA A 160 -7.65 -0.52 -8.88
N VAL A 161 -8.01 -1.80 -8.99
CA VAL A 161 -9.37 -2.26 -9.27
C VAL A 161 -9.78 -3.13 -8.10
N ARG A 162 -10.87 -2.77 -7.41
CA ARG A 162 -11.36 -3.48 -6.23
C ARG A 162 -12.83 -3.83 -6.38
N TYR A 163 -13.19 -5.00 -5.92
CA TYR A 163 -14.57 -5.47 -5.80
C TYR A 163 -15.07 -5.16 -4.38
N LYS A 164 -16.26 -4.57 -4.30
CA LYS A 164 -16.94 -4.26 -3.04
C LYS A 164 -17.76 -5.47 -2.59
N LEU A 165 -17.46 -5.95 -1.39
CA LEU A 165 -18.09 -7.13 -0.77
C LEU A 165 -19.31 -6.73 0.06
#